data_d8e6cab9009be17264cee80213be3e29
#
_entry.id   d8e6cab9009be17264cee80213be3e29
#
_cell.length_a   1.000
_cell.length_b   1.000
_cell.length_c   1.000
_cell.angle_alpha   90.00
_cell.angle_beta   90.00
_cell.angle_gamma   90.00
#
_symmetry.space_group_name_H-M   'P 1'
#
loop_
_entity.id
_entity.type
_entity.pdbx_description
1 polymer ?
#
loop_
_entity_poly.entity_id
_entity_poly.type
_entity_poly.pdbx_seq_one_letter_code
_entity_poly.pdbx_strand_id
1 'polypeptide(L)'
;PMEDPKSLSGMKLWLDASDLTSAGSSWTDKSGNGNDATKNGSPTLVANAQNTHSIIRYTGNNADYHEWSDINDIRTIFWVVKANSSNQGFLLGDDSQYHFHHNQVFWHSGHSSSNVRNGSLCVNGQSINGLSTQMNSSLANLSIVSLRTTGNVEASRFSRDRNSGGRNWNGD
;
A
#
# COMPACT_ATOMS: atom_id res chain seq x y z
N PRO A 1 -22.48 -15.20 1.78
CA PRO A 1 -21.11 -15.63 1.44
C PRO A 1 -20.31 -14.40 1.03
N MET A 2 -19.06 -14.30 1.48
CA MET A 2 -18.15 -13.29 0.92
C MET A 2 -17.88 -13.66 -0.53
N GLU A 3 -18.01 -12.70 -1.43
CA GLU A 3 -17.63 -12.91 -2.82
C GLU A 3 -16.12 -13.03 -2.94
N ASP A 4 -15.65 -13.91 -3.82
CA ASP A 4 -14.22 -14.03 -4.12
C ASP A 4 -13.75 -12.69 -4.72
N PRO A 5 -12.68 -12.05 -4.21
CA PRO A 5 -12.13 -10.83 -4.81
C PRO A 5 -11.89 -10.95 -6.32
N LYS A 6 -11.62 -12.14 -6.84
CA LYS A 6 -11.48 -12.40 -8.29
C LYS A 6 -12.74 -12.11 -9.09
N SER A 7 -13.91 -12.09 -8.46
CA SER A 7 -15.17 -11.71 -9.13
C SER A 7 -15.29 -10.21 -9.42
N LEU A 8 -14.42 -9.38 -8.81
CA LEU A 8 -14.43 -7.94 -9.02
C LEU A 8 -13.93 -7.59 -10.42
N SER A 9 -14.83 -7.04 -11.23
CA SER A 9 -14.49 -6.53 -12.55
C SER A 9 -13.45 -5.41 -12.46
N GLY A 10 -12.41 -5.47 -13.30
CA GLY A 10 -11.38 -4.45 -13.37
C GLY A 10 -10.31 -4.49 -12.27
N MET A 11 -10.22 -5.59 -11.53
CA MET A 11 -9.09 -5.80 -10.61
C MET A 11 -7.77 -5.76 -11.38
N LYS A 12 -6.80 -5.00 -10.90
CA LYS A 12 -5.50 -4.83 -11.54
C LYS A 12 -4.36 -5.53 -10.81
N LEU A 13 -4.45 -5.61 -9.50
CA LEU A 13 -3.45 -6.21 -8.65
C LEU A 13 -4.12 -6.77 -7.38
N TRP A 14 -3.69 -7.97 -6.97
CA TRP A 14 -4.05 -8.56 -5.69
C TRP A 14 -2.86 -9.31 -5.09
N LEU A 15 -2.23 -8.71 -4.11
CA LEU A 15 -1.13 -9.30 -3.35
C LEU A 15 -1.63 -9.78 -1.98
N ASP A 16 -1.42 -11.05 -1.68
CA ASP A 16 -1.86 -11.69 -0.43
C ASP A 16 -0.67 -12.38 0.24
N ALA A 17 -0.25 -11.86 1.39
CA ALA A 17 0.89 -12.40 2.11
C ALA A 17 0.62 -13.79 2.72
N SER A 18 -0.65 -14.20 2.86
CA SER A 18 -1.00 -15.52 3.39
C SER A 18 -0.55 -16.67 2.47
N ASP A 19 -0.38 -16.39 1.17
CA ASP A 19 0.06 -17.39 0.20
C ASP A 19 1.58 -17.57 0.15
N LEU A 20 2.31 -16.69 0.83
CA LEU A 20 3.76 -16.75 0.86
C LEU A 20 4.25 -17.78 1.89
N THR A 21 5.12 -18.68 1.45
CA THR A 21 5.84 -19.65 2.33
C THR A 21 7.21 -19.13 2.74
N SER A 22 7.72 -18.12 2.05
CA SER A 22 8.98 -17.42 2.35
C SER A 22 8.90 -16.00 1.80
N ALA A 23 9.73 -15.09 2.32
CA ALA A 23 9.95 -13.79 1.70
C ALA A 23 10.87 -13.94 0.47
N GLY A 24 10.42 -14.71 -0.51
CA GLY A 24 11.11 -14.97 -1.77
C GLY A 24 11.32 -13.70 -2.60
N SER A 25 11.86 -13.85 -3.81
CA SER A 25 12.11 -12.71 -4.71
C SER A 25 10.84 -12.17 -5.38
N SER A 26 9.75 -12.92 -5.37
CA SER A 26 8.49 -12.55 -6.03
C SER A 26 7.28 -12.78 -5.10
N TRP A 27 6.31 -11.88 -5.20
CA TRP A 27 4.99 -11.98 -4.57
C TRP A 27 3.95 -12.03 -5.69
N THR A 28 3.33 -13.19 -5.84
CA THR A 28 2.46 -13.48 -6.99
C THR A 28 1.19 -12.63 -6.96
N ASP A 29 0.88 -12.02 -8.10
CA ASP A 29 -0.37 -11.31 -8.35
C ASP A 29 -1.53 -12.31 -8.57
N LYS A 30 -2.46 -12.35 -7.63
CA LYS A 30 -3.65 -13.21 -7.68
C LYS A 30 -4.75 -12.67 -8.59
N SER A 31 -4.63 -11.44 -9.11
CA SER A 31 -5.65 -10.85 -10.00
C SER A 31 -5.72 -11.55 -11.36
N GLY A 32 -4.63 -12.22 -11.77
CA GLY A 32 -4.50 -12.84 -13.08
C GLY A 32 -3.95 -11.93 -14.18
N ASN A 33 -3.57 -10.68 -13.84
CA ASN A 33 -2.99 -9.74 -14.81
C ASN A 33 -1.48 -9.89 -14.96
N GLY A 34 -0.81 -10.70 -14.12
CA GLY A 34 0.63 -10.93 -14.18
C GLY A 34 1.47 -9.78 -13.65
N ASN A 35 0.92 -8.96 -12.77
CA ASN A 35 1.63 -7.86 -12.09
C ASN A 35 2.35 -8.38 -10.83
N ASP A 36 3.07 -9.50 -10.95
CA ASP A 36 3.85 -10.07 -9.85
C ASP A 36 4.80 -9.03 -9.28
N ALA A 37 4.81 -8.91 -7.94
CA ALA A 37 5.65 -7.93 -7.28
C ALA A 37 7.04 -8.49 -6.96
N THR A 38 8.06 -7.83 -7.46
CA THR A 38 9.47 -8.16 -7.18
C THR A 38 9.90 -7.54 -5.87
N LYS A 39 10.52 -8.33 -5.01
CA LYS A 39 11.09 -7.87 -3.75
C LYS A 39 12.42 -7.15 -3.96
N ASN A 40 12.55 -5.98 -3.37
CA ASN A 40 13.80 -5.24 -3.22
C ASN A 40 14.17 -5.13 -1.74
N GLY A 41 15.45 -5.20 -1.45
CA GLY A 41 15.95 -5.16 -0.08
C GLY A 41 15.61 -6.40 0.75
N SER A 42 15.28 -6.20 2.00
CA SER A 42 15.08 -7.27 2.98
C SER A 42 13.75 -7.18 3.77
N PRO A 43 12.61 -6.88 3.14
CA PRO A 43 11.34 -7.04 3.84
C PRO A 43 11.17 -8.53 4.23
N THR A 44 10.58 -8.77 5.41
CA THR A 44 10.52 -10.12 5.99
C THR A 44 9.09 -10.64 6.01
N LEU A 45 8.93 -11.94 5.69
CA LEU A 45 7.69 -12.66 5.95
C LEU A 45 7.62 -13.04 7.43
N VAL A 46 6.54 -12.66 8.10
CA VAL A 46 6.25 -13.09 9.48
C VAL A 46 5.04 -14.00 9.44
N ALA A 47 5.26 -15.29 9.63
CA ALA A 47 4.21 -16.29 9.61
C ALA A 47 3.30 -16.17 10.83
N ASN A 48 2.01 -16.49 10.65
CA ASN A 48 1.00 -16.52 11.72
C ASN A 48 0.93 -15.21 12.57
N ALA A 49 1.28 -14.09 11.97
CA ALA A 49 1.41 -12.82 12.69
C ALA A 49 0.06 -12.21 13.08
N GLN A 50 -0.98 -12.43 12.27
CA GLN A 50 -2.30 -11.84 12.49
C GLN A 50 -3.40 -12.85 12.12
N ASN A 51 -4.19 -13.28 13.11
CA ASN A 51 -5.29 -14.24 12.91
C ASN A 51 -4.87 -15.47 12.09
N THR A 52 -3.68 -16.02 12.37
CA THR A 52 -3.05 -17.12 11.62
C THR A 52 -2.57 -16.80 10.21
N HIS A 53 -2.76 -15.56 9.73
CA HIS A 53 -2.25 -15.12 8.43
C HIS A 53 -0.83 -14.58 8.52
N SER A 54 -0.06 -14.81 7.46
CA SER A 54 1.27 -14.21 7.31
C SER A 54 1.15 -12.73 6.90
N ILE A 55 2.19 -11.97 7.24
CA ILE A 55 2.33 -10.57 6.84
C ILE A 55 3.73 -10.34 6.26
N ILE A 56 3.88 -9.29 5.47
CA ILE A 56 5.20 -8.77 5.09
C ILE A 56 5.53 -7.57 5.98
N ARG A 57 6.67 -7.64 6.67
CA ARG A 57 7.18 -6.57 7.53
C ARG A 57 8.27 -5.78 6.84
N TYR A 58 8.11 -4.46 6.87
CA TYR A 58 9.06 -3.47 6.37
C TYR A 58 9.67 -2.70 7.54
N THR A 59 10.96 -2.38 7.44
CA THR A 59 11.70 -1.71 8.53
C THR A 59 11.86 -0.21 8.33
N GLY A 60 11.33 0.35 7.25
CA GLY A 60 11.56 1.74 6.86
C GLY A 60 12.93 1.95 6.19
N ASN A 61 13.66 0.88 5.92
CA ASN A 61 14.93 0.95 5.19
C ASN A 61 14.66 1.36 3.73
N ASN A 62 15.46 2.26 3.20
CA ASN A 62 15.32 2.80 1.85
C ASN A 62 15.39 1.77 0.73
N ALA A 63 15.96 0.59 1.00
CA ALA A 63 16.03 -0.51 0.05
C ALA A 63 14.79 -1.43 0.09
N ASP A 64 13.95 -1.35 1.15
CA ASP A 64 12.88 -2.31 1.40
C ASP A 64 11.58 -1.87 0.71
N TYR A 65 11.27 -2.48 -0.42
CA TYR A 65 10.02 -2.24 -1.15
C TYR A 65 9.68 -3.43 -2.06
N HIS A 66 8.44 -3.43 -2.55
CA HIS A 66 8.01 -4.32 -3.63
C HIS A 66 7.62 -3.47 -4.83
N GLU A 67 7.94 -3.94 -6.05
CA GLU A 67 7.62 -3.26 -7.29
C GLU A 67 7.00 -4.21 -8.32
N TRP A 68 6.14 -3.67 -9.15
CA TRP A 68 5.43 -4.33 -10.25
C TRP A 68 5.38 -3.41 -11.48
N SER A 69 4.81 -3.89 -12.60
CA SER A 69 4.61 -3.05 -13.80
C SER A 69 3.65 -1.91 -13.52
N ASP A 70 3.89 -0.73 -14.09
CA ASP A 70 3.05 0.44 -13.87
C ASP A 70 1.57 0.17 -14.14
N ILE A 71 0.74 0.50 -13.17
CA ILE A 71 -0.71 0.51 -13.29
C ILE A 71 -1.16 1.96 -13.24
N ASN A 72 -1.70 2.48 -14.35
CA ASN A 72 -1.97 3.92 -14.56
C ASN A 72 -3.46 4.29 -14.57
N ASP A 73 -4.34 3.34 -14.30
CA ASP A 73 -5.79 3.52 -14.28
C ASP A 73 -6.43 3.16 -12.95
N ILE A 74 -5.68 3.32 -11.87
CA ILE A 74 -6.13 2.99 -10.51
C ILE A 74 -7.24 3.95 -10.08
N ARG A 75 -8.35 3.39 -9.59
CA ARG A 75 -9.51 4.14 -9.08
C ARG A 75 -9.90 3.75 -7.66
N THR A 76 -9.64 2.53 -7.27
CA THR A 76 -9.97 2.04 -5.92
C THR A 76 -8.84 1.18 -5.41
N ILE A 77 -8.48 1.39 -4.15
CA ILE A 77 -7.38 0.68 -3.50
C ILE A 77 -7.83 0.23 -2.11
N PHE A 78 -7.41 -0.95 -1.73
CA PHE A 78 -7.51 -1.47 -0.37
C PHE A 78 -6.12 -1.86 0.12
N TRP A 79 -5.80 -1.47 1.34
CA TRP A 79 -4.61 -1.93 2.07
C TRP A 79 -5.03 -2.56 3.38
N VAL A 80 -4.36 -3.63 3.76
CA VAL A 80 -4.41 -4.18 5.12
C VAL A 80 -3.04 -3.95 5.72
N VAL A 81 -2.92 -2.96 6.58
CA VAL A 81 -1.63 -2.45 7.04
C VAL A 81 -1.64 -2.09 8.52
N LYS A 82 -0.46 -2.12 9.12
CA LYS A 82 -0.18 -1.59 10.45
C LYS A 82 1.08 -0.75 10.40
N ALA A 83 1.01 0.50 10.87
CA ALA A 83 2.17 1.38 10.95
C ALA A 83 2.90 1.20 12.29
N ASN A 84 4.22 1.18 12.26
CA ASN A 84 5.02 1.40 13.46
C ASN A 84 5.02 2.89 13.82
N SER A 85 5.32 3.22 15.08
CA SER A 85 5.17 4.56 15.65
C SER A 85 5.97 5.68 14.95
N SER A 86 7.01 5.34 14.22
CA SER A 86 7.87 6.28 13.50
C SER A 86 7.73 6.18 11.98
N ASN A 87 6.63 5.58 11.48
CA ASN A 87 6.46 5.42 10.05
C ASN A 87 6.33 6.78 9.35
N GLN A 88 7.10 6.95 8.29
CA GLN A 88 7.03 8.09 7.36
C GLN A 88 6.98 7.59 5.90
N GLY A 89 6.62 6.33 5.71
CA GLY A 89 6.67 5.66 4.43
C GLY A 89 5.42 5.83 3.58
N PHE A 90 5.58 5.57 2.30
CA PHE A 90 4.52 5.60 1.32
C PHE A 90 3.76 4.28 1.29
N LEU A 91 2.44 4.36 1.26
CA LEU A 91 1.59 3.20 0.99
C LEU A 91 1.70 2.74 -0.45
N LEU A 92 1.75 3.67 -1.39
CA LEU A 92 2.05 3.41 -2.79
C LEU A 92 2.97 4.50 -3.35
N GLY A 93 3.67 4.17 -4.42
CA GLY A 93 4.48 5.09 -5.19
C GLY A 93 4.70 4.57 -6.60
N ASP A 94 5.36 5.36 -7.40
CA ASP A 94 5.91 4.98 -8.70
C ASP A 94 7.27 5.63 -8.89
N ASP A 95 7.89 5.54 -10.06
CA ASP A 95 9.23 6.10 -10.26
C ASP A 95 9.22 7.57 -10.71
N SER A 96 8.08 8.14 -11.03
CA SER A 96 7.98 9.50 -11.60
C SER A 96 7.04 10.45 -10.86
N GLN A 97 5.93 9.97 -10.31
CA GLN A 97 4.83 10.80 -9.82
C GLN A 97 4.67 10.83 -8.29
N TYR A 98 4.00 11.86 -7.79
CA TYR A 98 3.73 12.08 -6.36
C TYR A 98 2.30 11.71 -5.93
N HIS A 99 1.64 10.78 -6.59
CA HIS A 99 0.21 10.57 -6.34
C HIS A 99 -0.12 10.35 -4.86
N PHE A 100 0.65 9.55 -4.15
CA PHE A 100 0.38 9.10 -2.78
C PHE A 100 1.34 9.71 -1.73
N HIS A 101 1.83 10.90 -1.98
CA HIS A 101 2.77 11.55 -1.06
C HIS A 101 2.10 11.89 0.28
N HIS A 102 2.71 11.47 1.38
CA HIS A 102 2.22 11.76 2.73
C HIS A 102 3.13 12.76 3.49
N ASN A 103 2.64 13.28 4.63
CA ASN A 103 3.41 14.12 5.54
C ASN A 103 2.84 14.00 6.95
N GLN A 104 3.14 12.91 7.67
CA GLN A 104 2.55 12.51 8.97
C GLN A 104 1.04 12.24 8.89
N VAL A 105 0.31 13.00 8.09
CA VAL A 105 -1.08 12.73 7.69
C VAL A 105 -1.09 11.85 6.44
N PHE A 106 -2.25 11.29 6.08
CA PHE A 106 -2.34 10.38 4.92
C PHE A 106 -1.87 11.03 3.62
N TRP A 107 -2.25 12.28 3.38
CA TRP A 107 -1.91 12.96 2.11
C TRP A 107 -1.29 14.32 2.34
N HIS A 108 -0.20 14.60 1.67
CA HIS A 108 0.44 15.92 1.67
C HIS A 108 -0.39 16.92 0.84
N SER A 109 -0.75 18.07 1.43
CA SER A 109 -1.62 19.06 0.80
C SER A 109 -1.10 19.64 -0.52
N GLY A 110 0.23 19.75 -0.67
CA GLY A 110 0.87 20.34 -1.85
C GLY A 110 1.43 19.34 -2.86
N HIS A 111 1.70 18.09 -2.45
CA HIS A 111 2.42 17.14 -3.29
C HIS A 111 1.60 15.91 -3.71
N SER A 112 0.65 15.44 -2.90
CA SER A 112 -0.24 14.37 -3.37
C SER A 112 -1.08 14.85 -4.54
N SER A 113 -1.44 13.94 -5.45
CA SER A 113 -2.33 14.32 -6.56
C SER A 113 -3.71 14.77 -6.06
N SER A 114 -4.35 15.67 -6.81
CA SER A 114 -5.71 16.11 -6.50
C SER A 114 -6.71 14.94 -6.52
N ASN A 115 -6.50 13.95 -7.38
CA ASN A 115 -7.35 12.77 -7.46
C ASN A 115 -7.31 11.91 -6.18
N VAL A 116 -6.17 11.86 -5.51
CA VAL A 116 -6.00 11.20 -4.21
C VAL A 116 -6.55 12.06 -3.07
N ARG A 117 -6.17 13.34 -3.02
CA ARG A 117 -6.56 14.28 -1.94
C ARG A 117 -8.06 14.49 -1.84
N ASN A 118 -8.74 14.55 -2.98
CA ASN A 118 -10.19 14.76 -3.08
C ASN A 118 -10.97 13.44 -3.16
N GLY A 119 -10.28 12.31 -3.06
CA GLY A 119 -10.88 11.00 -3.01
C GLY A 119 -11.55 10.69 -1.66
N SER A 120 -12.33 9.64 -1.64
CA SER A 120 -12.96 9.14 -0.41
C SER A 120 -11.98 8.17 0.28
N LEU A 121 -11.51 8.55 1.46
CA LEU A 121 -10.60 7.75 2.29
C LEU A 121 -11.33 7.24 3.52
N CYS A 122 -11.22 5.94 3.78
CA CYS A 122 -11.75 5.33 5.00
C CYS A 122 -10.67 4.48 5.69
N VAL A 123 -10.75 4.43 7.03
CA VAL A 123 -10.01 3.48 7.87
C VAL A 123 -11.02 2.64 8.64
N ASN A 124 -10.97 1.33 8.50
CA ASN A 124 -11.92 0.38 9.09
C ASN A 124 -13.39 0.75 8.83
N GLY A 125 -13.68 1.20 7.58
CA GLY A 125 -15.01 1.62 7.15
C GLY A 125 -15.44 3.03 7.61
N GLN A 126 -14.65 3.71 8.43
CA GLN A 126 -14.95 5.08 8.85
C GLN A 126 -14.30 6.09 7.92
N SER A 127 -15.09 7.01 7.38
CA SER A 127 -14.58 8.09 6.52
C SER A 127 -13.70 9.04 7.33
N ILE A 128 -12.55 9.38 6.78
CA ILE A 128 -11.59 10.30 7.41
C ILE A 128 -11.12 11.37 6.41
N ASN A 129 -10.63 12.49 6.94
CA ASN A 129 -9.98 13.50 6.12
C ASN A 129 -8.47 13.21 6.03
N GLY A 130 -8.01 12.74 4.86
CA GLY A 130 -6.61 12.38 4.64
C GLY A 130 -5.62 13.54 4.75
N LEU A 131 -6.07 14.80 4.67
CA LEU A 131 -5.23 15.99 4.81
C LEU A 131 -4.99 16.43 6.26
N SER A 132 -5.75 15.89 7.23
CA SER A 132 -5.64 16.26 8.64
C SER A 132 -5.51 15.07 9.60
N THR A 133 -5.88 13.87 9.18
CA THR A 133 -5.82 12.68 10.03
C THR A 133 -4.39 12.13 10.09
N GLN A 134 -3.87 11.96 11.29
CA GLN A 134 -2.54 11.40 11.53
C GLN A 134 -2.49 9.92 11.14
N MET A 135 -1.62 9.56 10.22
CA MET A 135 -1.53 8.21 9.67
C MET A 135 -1.05 7.19 10.73
N ASN A 136 0.01 7.49 11.45
CA ASN A 136 0.60 6.54 12.40
C ASN A 136 -0.34 6.17 13.54
N SER A 137 -1.04 7.13 14.12
CA SER A 137 -2.00 6.86 15.20
C SER A 137 -3.23 6.10 14.68
N SER A 138 -3.69 6.42 13.47
CA SER A 138 -4.83 5.75 12.86
C SER A 138 -4.52 4.30 12.44
N LEU A 139 -3.26 3.99 12.16
CA LEU A 139 -2.78 2.68 11.73
C LEU A 139 -1.93 1.98 12.80
N ALA A 140 -2.02 2.39 14.07
CA ALA A 140 -1.28 1.76 15.18
C ALA A 140 -1.65 0.28 15.40
N ASN A 141 -2.85 -0.11 14.98
CA ASN A 141 -3.29 -1.50 14.89
C ASN A 141 -3.49 -1.88 13.43
N LEU A 142 -3.50 -3.19 13.14
CA LEU A 142 -3.80 -3.67 11.81
C LEU A 142 -5.17 -3.13 11.37
N SER A 143 -5.20 -2.46 10.25
CA SER A 143 -6.37 -1.71 9.77
C SER A 143 -6.58 -1.92 8.28
N ILE A 144 -7.83 -1.89 7.86
CA ILE A 144 -8.22 -1.83 6.46
C ILE A 144 -8.32 -0.36 6.07
N VAL A 145 -7.46 0.07 5.16
CA VAL A 145 -7.54 1.39 4.53
C VAL A 145 -8.14 1.22 3.15
N SER A 146 -9.13 2.02 2.82
CA SER A 146 -9.69 2.08 1.47
C SER A 146 -9.67 3.50 0.93
N LEU A 147 -9.28 3.63 -0.32
CA LEU A 147 -9.28 4.89 -1.05
C LEU A 147 -10.01 4.72 -2.38
N ARG A 148 -10.97 5.61 -2.66
CA ARG A 148 -11.55 5.79 -3.97
C ARG A 148 -11.14 7.16 -4.51
N THR A 149 -10.36 7.20 -5.58
CA THR A 149 -9.86 8.42 -6.20
C THR A 149 -10.92 9.10 -7.08
N THR A 150 -10.79 10.39 -7.34
CA THR A 150 -11.70 11.13 -8.21
C THR A 150 -11.37 10.97 -9.70
N GLY A 151 -10.16 10.56 -10.03
CA GLY A 151 -9.68 10.28 -11.38
C GLY A 151 -8.60 9.19 -11.34
N ASN A 152 -8.08 8.80 -12.50
CA ASN A 152 -7.01 7.81 -12.57
C ASN A 152 -5.75 8.30 -11.85
N VAL A 153 -5.09 7.37 -11.18
CA VAL A 153 -3.76 7.56 -10.59
C VAL A 153 -2.91 6.34 -10.93
N GLU A 154 -1.61 6.48 -10.77
CA GLU A 154 -0.66 5.42 -11.09
C GLU A 154 0.14 4.98 -9.88
N ALA A 155 0.56 3.71 -9.89
CA ALA A 155 1.50 3.15 -8.94
C ALA A 155 2.17 1.91 -9.51
N SER A 156 3.43 1.73 -9.16
CA SER A 156 4.23 0.54 -9.46
C SER A 156 4.94 -0.03 -8.24
N ARG A 157 4.73 0.57 -7.04
CA ARG A 157 5.48 0.20 -5.84
C ARG A 157 4.65 0.29 -4.57
N PHE A 158 4.96 -0.59 -3.61
CA PHE A 158 4.61 -0.43 -2.21
C PHE A 158 5.89 -0.16 -1.41
N SER A 159 5.78 0.68 -0.38
CA SER A 159 6.88 1.04 0.54
C SER A 159 7.96 1.96 -0.04
N ARG A 160 7.79 2.54 -1.21
CA ARG A 160 8.77 3.48 -1.77
C ARG A 160 8.11 4.57 -2.59
N ASP A 161 8.58 5.81 -2.37
CA ASP A 161 8.38 6.93 -3.28
C ASP A 161 9.31 6.76 -4.49
N ARG A 162 9.15 7.52 -5.54
CA ARG A 162 10.01 7.57 -6.73
C ARG A 162 11.39 6.89 -6.55
N ASN A 163 12.37 7.23 -7.33
CA ASN A 163 13.75 6.72 -7.18
C ASN A 163 14.56 7.44 -6.07
N SER A 164 13.91 8.27 -5.24
CA SER A 164 14.52 8.92 -4.09
C SER A 164 14.31 8.11 -2.82
N GLY A 165 15.37 7.80 -2.10
CA GLY A 165 15.31 7.11 -0.81
C GLY A 165 14.78 8.00 0.31
N GLY A 166 14.45 7.41 1.47
CA GLY A 166 14.23 8.11 2.74
C GLY A 166 12.78 8.18 3.23
N ARG A 167 11.83 7.55 2.55
CA ARG A 167 10.41 7.53 2.95
C ARG A 167 9.78 6.18 2.66
N ASN A 168 10.38 5.12 3.19
CA ASN A 168 9.89 3.78 3.04
C ASN A 168 8.94 3.40 4.18
N TRP A 169 8.02 2.48 3.90
CA TRP A 169 7.08 1.99 4.89
C TRP A 169 7.82 1.34 6.07
N ASN A 170 7.41 1.67 7.28
CA ASN A 170 7.84 1.01 8.51
C ASN A 170 6.59 0.43 9.19
N GLY A 171 6.43 -0.87 9.07
CA GLY A 171 5.24 -1.55 9.55
C GLY A 171 4.93 -2.84 8.78
N ASP A 172 3.76 -3.34 9.00
CA ASP A 172 3.22 -4.60 8.49
C ASP A 172 2.18 -4.35 7.40
#